data_4767010ed5440960d1f1139f085bf049
#
_entry.id   4767010ed5440960d1f1139f085bf049
#
_cell.length_a   1.000
_cell.length_b   1.000
_cell.length_c   1.000
_cell.angle_alpha   90.00
_cell.angle_beta   90.00
_cell.angle_gamma   90.00
#
_symmetry.space_group_name_H-M   'P 1'
#
loop_
_entity.id
_entity.type
_entity.pdbx_description
1 polymer ?
#
loop_
_entity_poly.entity_id
_entity_poly.type
_entity_poly.pdbx_seq_one_letter_code
_entity_poly.pdbx_strand_id
1 'polypeptide(L)'
;HLHCLEAMQIANDFRLSLIPIVEKEAVYLGAVTVNDLLQAIGKIVGVRDAGAVIVLEMEQRNFSFSELSRIVESNDAQVAQLNTYWEPQSERLIVTIKINKFEVSDIINAFQRYEYPVKYYFGEELYENELRSNYEHLMNYLNI
;
A
#
# COMPACT_ATOMS: atom_id res chain seq x y z
N HIS A 1 -15.39 -20.54 5.41
CA HIS A 1 -15.14 -19.15 4.99
C HIS A 1 -13.78 -19.10 4.30
N LEU A 2 -13.75 -18.73 3.02
CA LEU A 2 -12.53 -18.52 2.26
C LEU A 2 -12.13 -17.03 2.39
N HIS A 3 -10.87 -16.74 2.73
CA HIS A 3 -10.38 -15.36 2.73
C HIS A 3 -10.18 -14.87 1.29
N CYS A 4 -10.36 -13.56 1.02
CA CYS A 4 -10.22 -13.01 -0.34
C CYS A 4 -8.83 -13.25 -0.94
N LEU A 5 -7.76 -13.37 -0.15
CA LEU A 5 -6.42 -13.71 -0.61
C LEU A 5 -6.35 -15.13 -1.18
N GLU A 6 -7.02 -16.09 -0.55
CA GLU A 6 -7.11 -17.48 -1.04
C GLU A 6 -7.91 -17.55 -2.34
N ALA A 7 -9.03 -16.80 -2.40
CA ALA A 7 -9.83 -16.71 -3.63
C ALA A 7 -9.02 -16.07 -4.77
N MET A 8 -8.21 -15.08 -4.45
CA MET A 8 -7.32 -14.43 -5.43
C MET A 8 -6.24 -15.40 -5.93
N GLN A 9 -5.67 -16.21 -5.05
CA GLN A 9 -4.72 -17.25 -5.44
C GLN A 9 -5.36 -18.23 -6.42
N ILE A 10 -6.55 -18.73 -6.12
CA ILE A 10 -7.33 -19.64 -7.01
C ILE A 10 -7.59 -18.99 -8.36
N ALA A 11 -8.06 -17.72 -8.37
CA ALA A 11 -8.32 -16.99 -9.61
C ALA A 11 -7.06 -16.87 -10.46
N ASN A 12 -5.91 -16.59 -9.84
CA ASN A 12 -4.64 -16.44 -10.52
C ASN A 12 -4.10 -17.79 -11.06
N ASP A 13 -4.10 -18.82 -10.22
CA ASP A 13 -3.55 -20.14 -10.57
C ASP A 13 -4.32 -20.80 -11.72
N PHE A 14 -5.64 -20.63 -11.74
CA PHE A 14 -6.51 -21.17 -12.77
C PHE A 14 -6.90 -20.15 -13.86
N ARG A 15 -6.38 -18.93 -13.82
CA ARG A 15 -6.70 -17.84 -14.75
C ARG A 15 -8.19 -17.59 -14.90
N LEU A 16 -8.91 -17.61 -13.78
CA LEU A 16 -10.36 -17.41 -13.73
C LEU A 16 -10.70 -15.93 -13.68
N SER A 17 -11.68 -15.51 -14.46
CA SER A 17 -12.31 -14.18 -14.35
C SER A 17 -13.47 -14.16 -13.34
N LEU A 18 -13.96 -15.34 -12.95
CA LEU A 18 -15.09 -15.54 -12.07
C LEU A 18 -14.91 -16.84 -11.27
N ILE A 19 -15.19 -16.80 -9.97
CA ILE A 19 -15.13 -17.96 -9.07
C ILE A 19 -16.54 -18.26 -8.61
N PRO A 20 -17.09 -19.45 -8.93
CA PRO A 20 -18.40 -19.86 -8.41
C PRO A 20 -18.31 -20.19 -6.92
N ILE A 21 -19.28 -19.73 -6.16
CA ILE A 21 -19.46 -20.10 -4.76
C ILE A 21 -20.51 -21.19 -4.70
N VAL A 22 -20.12 -22.31 -4.13
CA VAL A 22 -21.01 -23.48 -3.94
C VAL A 22 -21.04 -23.88 -2.47
N GLU A 23 -22.17 -24.34 -2.00
CA GLU A 23 -22.33 -24.94 -0.69
C GLU A 23 -22.04 -26.43 -0.71
N LYS A 24 -22.00 -27.06 0.46
CA LYS A 24 -21.99 -28.54 0.59
C LYS A 24 -23.12 -29.10 -0.25
N GLU A 25 -22.86 -30.13 -1.07
CA GLU A 25 -23.79 -30.72 -2.05
C GLU A 25 -23.88 -30.00 -3.41
N ALA A 26 -22.87 -29.15 -3.73
CA ALA A 26 -22.76 -28.44 -5.01
C ALA A 26 -23.95 -27.49 -5.34
N VAL A 27 -24.65 -27.00 -4.31
CA VAL A 27 -25.65 -25.95 -4.50
C VAL A 27 -24.96 -24.62 -4.82
N TYR A 28 -25.27 -24.06 -5.98
CA TYR A 28 -24.74 -22.78 -6.41
C TYR A 28 -25.35 -21.64 -5.58
N LEU A 29 -24.48 -20.84 -4.92
CA LEU A 29 -24.87 -19.71 -4.11
C LEU A 29 -24.64 -18.36 -4.79
N GLY A 30 -23.71 -18.31 -5.74
CA GLY A 30 -23.33 -17.06 -6.41
C GLY A 30 -21.96 -17.15 -7.04
N ALA A 31 -21.42 -16.02 -7.44
CA ALA A 31 -20.08 -15.92 -7.99
C ALA A 31 -19.37 -14.66 -7.49
N VAL A 32 -18.06 -14.73 -7.38
CA VAL A 32 -17.15 -13.61 -7.11
C VAL A 32 -16.35 -13.34 -8.36
N THR A 33 -16.37 -12.11 -8.83
CA THR A 33 -15.56 -11.68 -9.98
C THR A 33 -14.17 -11.24 -9.53
N VAL A 34 -13.20 -11.21 -10.47
CA VAL A 34 -11.88 -10.63 -10.22
C VAL A 34 -11.99 -9.16 -9.80
N ASN A 35 -12.97 -8.42 -10.32
CA ASN A 35 -13.22 -7.04 -9.92
C ASN A 35 -13.67 -6.94 -8.44
N ASP A 36 -14.50 -7.85 -7.97
CA ASP A 36 -14.89 -7.91 -6.55
C ASP A 36 -13.67 -8.21 -5.66
N LEU A 37 -12.80 -9.13 -6.10
CA LEU A 37 -11.54 -9.43 -5.39
C LEU A 37 -10.61 -8.22 -5.37
N LEU A 38 -10.48 -7.50 -6.48
CA LEU A 38 -9.67 -6.28 -6.55
C LEU A 38 -10.18 -5.21 -5.58
N GLN A 39 -11.49 -5.02 -5.49
CA GLN A 39 -12.08 -4.11 -4.52
C GLN A 39 -11.82 -4.54 -3.07
N ALA A 40 -11.93 -5.84 -2.77
CA ALA A 40 -11.65 -6.38 -1.45
C ALA A 40 -10.19 -6.17 -1.04
N ILE A 41 -9.25 -6.46 -1.94
CA ILE A 41 -7.82 -6.23 -1.74
C ILE A 41 -7.55 -4.73 -1.57
N GLY A 42 -8.15 -3.87 -2.40
CA GLY A 42 -8.01 -2.43 -2.29
C GLY A 42 -8.40 -1.88 -0.90
N LYS A 43 -9.39 -2.50 -0.25
CA LYS A 43 -9.73 -2.18 1.15
C LYS A 43 -8.65 -2.65 2.13
N ILE A 44 -8.13 -3.87 1.93
CA ILE A 44 -7.11 -4.45 2.82
C ILE A 44 -5.80 -3.64 2.75
N VAL A 45 -5.39 -3.25 1.56
CA VAL A 45 -4.15 -2.46 1.38
C VAL A 45 -4.36 -0.95 1.52
N GLY A 46 -5.56 -0.51 1.89
CA GLY A 46 -5.85 0.89 2.15
C GLY A 46 -5.64 1.80 0.93
N VAL A 47 -6.06 1.40 -0.26
CA VAL A 47 -5.85 2.18 -1.50
C VAL A 47 -6.44 3.59 -1.41
N ARG A 48 -7.56 3.73 -0.67
CA ARG A 48 -8.27 5.02 -0.49
C ARG A 48 -7.82 5.80 0.74
N ASP A 49 -6.97 5.21 1.58
CA ASP A 49 -6.52 5.89 2.80
C ASP A 49 -5.53 6.99 2.43
N ALA A 50 -5.71 8.17 2.99
CA ALA A 50 -4.81 9.29 2.80
C ALA A 50 -3.45 9.02 3.44
N GLY A 51 -2.38 9.51 2.82
CA GLY A 51 -1.04 9.39 3.34
C GLY A 51 -0.02 8.99 2.29
N ALA A 52 1.24 8.96 2.70
CA ALA A 52 2.37 8.65 1.84
C ALA A 52 2.68 7.16 1.78
N VAL A 53 3.37 6.78 0.72
CA VAL A 53 3.94 5.44 0.53
C VAL A 53 5.46 5.56 0.44
N ILE A 54 6.18 4.81 1.24
CA ILE A 54 7.64 4.74 1.26
C ILE A 54 8.06 3.33 0.87
N VAL A 55 8.97 3.21 -0.06
CA VAL A 55 9.51 1.91 -0.51
C VAL A 55 10.98 1.81 -0.17
N LEU A 56 11.31 0.81 0.63
CA LEU A 56 12.66 0.46 1.02
C LEU A 56 13.13 -0.77 0.26
N GLU A 57 14.43 -0.86 0.04
CA GLU A 57 15.07 -2.02 -0.58
C GLU A 57 16.23 -2.48 0.30
N MET A 58 16.17 -3.71 0.83
CA MET A 58 17.15 -4.17 1.80
C MET A 58 17.46 -5.66 1.68
N GLU A 59 18.51 -6.11 2.35
CA GLU A 59 18.73 -7.54 2.57
C GLU A 59 17.68 -8.08 3.55
N GLN A 60 17.19 -9.28 3.32
CA GLN A 60 16.15 -9.89 4.16
C GLN A 60 16.55 -9.97 5.65
N ARG A 61 17.84 -10.22 5.94
CA ARG A 61 18.36 -10.27 7.31
C ARG A 61 18.26 -8.94 8.07
N ASN A 62 18.20 -7.82 7.35
CA ASN A 62 18.13 -6.47 7.93
C ASN A 62 16.68 -6.02 8.16
N PHE A 63 15.70 -6.83 7.74
CA PHE A 63 14.30 -6.50 7.94
C PHE A 63 13.88 -6.69 9.40
N SER A 64 13.34 -5.62 9.99
CA SER A 64 12.73 -5.64 11.31
C SER A 64 11.48 -4.77 11.30
N PHE A 65 10.31 -5.42 11.36
CA PHE A 65 9.02 -4.71 11.39
C PHE A 65 8.94 -3.72 12.55
N SER A 66 9.36 -4.16 13.75
CA SER A 66 9.31 -3.33 14.96
C SER A 66 10.19 -2.10 14.88
N GLU A 67 11.36 -2.22 14.25
CA GLU A 67 12.28 -1.08 14.08
C GLU A 67 11.76 -0.09 13.04
N LEU A 68 11.25 -0.58 11.91
CA LEU A 68 10.64 0.27 10.88
C LEU A 68 9.42 1.03 11.44
N SER A 69 8.55 0.35 12.19
CA SER A 69 7.40 0.99 12.83
C SER A 69 7.84 2.03 13.86
N ARG A 70 8.84 1.72 14.68
CA ARG A 70 9.39 2.66 15.67
C ARG A 70 9.95 3.93 15.02
N ILE A 71 10.64 3.80 13.89
CA ILE A 71 11.17 4.95 13.15
C ILE A 71 10.03 5.84 12.68
N VAL A 72 8.98 5.27 12.09
CA VAL A 72 7.80 6.02 11.63
C VAL A 72 7.10 6.70 12.81
N GLU A 73 6.81 5.94 13.87
CA GLU A 73 6.08 6.45 15.05
C GLU A 73 6.86 7.53 15.81
N SER A 74 8.19 7.46 15.83
CA SER A 74 9.05 8.49 16.43
C SER A 74 9.05 9.82 15.66
N ASN A 75 8.47 9.86 14.47
CA ASN A 75 8.32 11.05 13.63
C ASN A 75 6.83 11.47 13.49
N ASP A 76 6.03 11.23 14.51
CA ASP A 76 4.62 11.63 14.59
C ASP A 76 3.77 11.12 13.41
N ALA A 77 4.04 9.90 12.97
CA ALA A 77 3.27 9.19 11.95
C ALA A 77 2.94 7.77 12.41
N GLN A 78 1.98 7.13 11.76
CA GLN A 78 1.59 5.75 12.02
C GLN A 78 1.70 4.91 10.77
N VAL A 79 2.15 3.66 10.92
CA VAL A 79 2.13 2.69 9.83
C VAL A 79 0.70 2.20 9.64
N ALA A 80 0.09 2.56 8.51
CA ALA A 80 -1.23 2.07 8.13
C ALA A 80 -1.15 0.68 7.48
N GLN A 81 -0.14 0.44 6.65
CA GLN A 81 0.10 -0.83 5.97
C GLN A 81 1.60 -1.06 5.81
N LEU A 82 2.03 -2.31 5.92
CA LEU A 82 3.37 -2.75 5.59
C LEU A 82 3.29 -4.07 4.84
N ASN A 83 3.84 -4.07 3.64
CA ASN A 83 3.91 -5.25 2.78
C ASN A 83 5.33 -5.51 2.35
N THR A 84 5.70 -6.77 2.20
CA THR A 84 7.02 -7.18 1.75
C THR A 84 6.90 -8.15 0.59
N TYR A 85 7.82 -8.05 -0.38
CA TYR A 85 8.00 -9.08 -1.37
C TYR A 85 9.49 -9.24 -1.71
N TRP A 86 9.86 -10.46 -2.11
CA TRP A 86 11.21 -10.77 -2.57
C TRP A 86 11.34 -10.44 -4.06
N GLU A 87 12.33 -9.63 -4.40
CA GLU A 87 12.64 -9.30 -5.80
C GLU A 87 13.79 -10.20 -6.31
N PRO A 88 13.51 -11.20 -7.16
CA PRO A 88 14.51 -12.16 -7.58
C PRO A 88 15.66 -11.56 -8.40
N GLN A 89 15.41 -10.47 -9.13
CA GLN A 89 16.41 -9.86 -10.02
C GLN A 89 17.50 -9.13 -9.23
N SER A 90 17.13 -8.46 -8.16
CA SER A 90 18.06 -7.72 -7.29
C SER A 90 18.51 -8.53 -6.09
N GLU A 91 17.90 -9.68 -5.84
CA GLU A 91 18.09 -10.47 -4.61
C GLU A 91 17.88 -9.61 -3.35
N ARG A 92 16.84 -8.81 -3.36
CA ARG A 92 16.50 -7.87 -2.29
C ARG A 92 15.07 -8.06 -1.80
N LEU A 93 14.86 -7.76 -0.54
CA LEU A 93 13.53 -7.61 0.02
C LEU A 93 13.05 -6.17 -0.24
N ILE A 94 11.91 -6.06 -0.90
CA ILE A 94 11.22 -4.78 -1.10
C ILE A 94 10.18 -4.65 0.00
N VAL A 95 10.25 -3.54 0.73
CA VAL A 95 9.33 -3.23 1.83
C VAL A 95 8.56 -1.98 1.47
N THR A 96 7.26 -2.12 1.33
CA THR A 96 6.35 -1.00 1.06
C THR A 96 5.63 -0.63 2.33
N ILE A 97 5.79 0.60 2.79
CA ILE A 97 5.18 1.15 4.00
C ILE A 97 4.22 2.25 3.60
N LYS A 98 2.96 2.12 3.97
CA LYS A 98 1.98 3.18 3.89
C LYS A 98 1.82 3.82 5.26
N ILE A 99 1.88 5.14 5.31
CA ILE A 99 1.77 5.94 6.53
C ILE A 99 0.61 6.93 6.43
N ASN A 100 0.10 7.38 7.57
CA ASN A 100 -1.03 8.31 7.66
C ASN A 100 -0.65 9.79 7.54
N LYS A 101 0.54 10.10 7.03
CA LYS A 101 1.09 11.45 6.90
C LYS A 101 1.60 11.67 5.48
N PHE A 102 1.39 12.84 4.89
CA PHE A 102 1.89 13.15 3.55
C PHE A 102 3.33 13.67 3.56
N GLU A 103 3.68 14.47 4.57
CA GLU A 103 5.02 14.98 4.75
C GLU A 103 5.93 13.88 5.30
N VAL A 104 6.96 13.52 4.56
CA VAL A 104 7.80 12.35 4.84
C VAL A 104 9.27 12.66 5.04
N SER A 105 9.69 13.91 4.86
CA SER A 105 11.11 14.32 4.89
C SER A 105 11.84 13.84 6.14
N ASP A 106 11.23 14.02 7.33
CA ASP A 106 11.84 13.60 8.59
C ASP A 106 11.94 12.07 8.70
N ILE A 107 10.93 11.36 8.19
CA ILE A 107 10.90 9.90 8.18
C ILE A 107 11.96 9.35 7.23
N ILE A 108 12.09 9.93 6.03
CA ILE A 108 13.13 9.56 5.05
C ILE A 108 14.52 9.77 5.64
N ASN A 109 14.76 10.93 6.25
CA ASN A 109 16.02 11.25 6.92
C ASN A 109 16.30 10.28 8.09
N ALA A 110 15.27 9.87 8.83
CA ALA A 110 15.39 8.89 9.89
C ALA A 110 15.73 7.50 9.33
N PHE A 111 15.08 7.03 8.28
CA PHE A 111 15.44 5.78 7.62
C PHE A 111 16.89 5.78 7.15
N GLN A 112 17.36 6.86 6.53
CA GLN A 112 18.75 7.00 6.09
C GLN A 112 19.74 6.93 7.27
N ARG A 113 19.44 7.60 8.40
CA ARG A 113 20.28 7.53 9.62
C ARG A 113 20.37 6.14 10.21
N TYR A 114 19.31 5.35 10.11
CA TYR A 114 19.27 3.96 10.59
C TYR A 114 19.71 2.96 9.52
N GLU A 115 20.32 3.44 8.41
CA GLU A 115 20.85 2.62 7.33
C GLU A 115 19.80 1.77 6.61
N TYR A 116 18.55 2.26 6.55
CA TYR A 116 17.50 1.69 5.73
C TYR A 116 17.44 2.42 4.38
N PRO A 117 17.88 1.79 3.27
CA PRO A 117 17.90 2.45 1.96
C PRO A 117 16.49 2.71 1.45
N VAL A 118 16.14 3.97 1.24
CA VAL A 118 14.89 4.37 0.60
C VAL A 118 15.07 4.29 -0.92
N LYS A 119 14.25 3.45 -1.58
CA LYS A 119 14.26 3.29 -3.03
C LYS A 119 13.52 4.43 -3.72
N TYR A 120 12.32 4.72 -3.26
CA TYR A 120 11.49 5.86 -3.67
C TYR A 120 10.34 6.07 -2.68
N TYR A 121 9.64 7.19 -2.80
CA TYR A 121 8.46 7.49 -2.00
C TYR A 121 7.46 8.33 -2.81
N PHE A 122 6.20 8.27 -2.39
CA PHE A 122 5.08 9.04 -2.93
C PHE A 122 4.32 9.69 -1.78
N GLY A 123 3.89 10.93 -1.93
CA GLY A 123 3.08 11.60 -0.89
C GLY A 123 3.14 13.11 -0.99
N GLU A 124 4.31 13.69 -0.90
CA GLU A 124 4.49 15.14 -0.96
C GLU A 124 4.01 15.73 -2.28
N GLU A 125 4.32 15.11 -3.41
CA GLU A 125 3.89 15.58 -4.73
C GLU A 125 2.35 15.56 -4.88
N LEU A 126 1.65 14.58 -4.31
CA LEU A 126 0.20 14.54 -4.31
C LEU A 126 -0.38 15.67 -3.45
N TYR A 127 0.22 15.93 -2.31
CA TYR A 127 -0.20 17.01 -1.41
C TYR A 127 0.07 18.39 -2.01
N GLU A 128 1.25 18.61 -2.60
CA GLU A 128 1.57 19.85 -3.32
C GLU A 128 0.65 20.07 -4.53
N ASN A 129 0.36 19.02 -5.28
CA ASN A 129 -0.57 19.08 -6.41
C ASN A 129 -2.01 19.38 -5.97
N GLU A 130 -2.48 18.79 -4.87
CA GLU A 130 -3.80 19.11 -4.29
C GLU A 130 -3.86 20.55 -3.78
N LEU A 131 -2.83 21.00 -3.06
CA LEU A 131 -2.75 22.39 -2.60
C LEU A 131 -2.69 23.36 -3.77
N ARG A 132 -1.92 23.07 -4.79
CA ARG A 132 -1.80 23.89 -6.00
C ARG A 132 -3.12 23.94 -6.76
N SER A 133 -3.80 22.80 -6.91
CA SER A 133 -5.12 22.73 -7.54
C SER A 133 -6.15 23.53 -6.73
N ASN A 134 -6.18 23.39 -5.42
CA ASN A 134 -7.07 24.13 -4.54
C ASN A 134 -6.78 25.64 -4.58
N TYR A 135 -5.49 26.01 -4.62
CA TYR A 135 -5.08 27.41 -4.78
C TYR A 135 -5.52 27.99 -6.13
N GLU A 136 -5.32 27.27 -7.23
CA GLU A 136 -5.76 27.68 -8.56
C GLU A 136 -7.29 27.82 -8.65
N HIS A 137 -8.03 26.88 -8.03
CA HIS A 137 -9.48 26.98 -7.91
C HIS A 137 -9.92 28.22 -7.13
N LEU A 138 -9.28 28.50 -6.00
CA LEU A 138 -9.55 29.67 -5.17
C LEU A 138 -9.24 30.97 -5.92
N MET A 139 -8.10 31.02 -6.59
CA MET A 139 -7.69 32.22 -7.36
C MET A 139 -8.61 32.45 -8.55
N ASN A 140 -9.05 31.42 -9.25
CA ASN A 140 -10.04 31.55 -10.31
C ASN A 140 -11.39 32.04 -9.78
N TYR A 141 -11.78 31.62 -8.59
CA TYR A 141 -13.01 32.09 -7.94
C TYR A 141 -12.92 33.58 -7.52
N LEU A 142 -11.76 34.01 -7.04
CA LEU A 142 -11.52 35.39 -6.58
C LEU A 142 -11.30 36.39 -7.75
N ASN A 143 -10.90 35.92 -8.92
CA ASN A 143 -10.69 36.75 -10.11
C ASN A 143 -11.96 36.95 -10.97
N ILE A 144 -13.06 36.48 -10.49
CA ILE A 144 -14.38 36.75 -11.08
C ILE A 144 -14.98 38.01 -10.46
#